data_6d6d58c7421fce1e6b4a048c0d397a00
#
_entry.id   6d6d58c7421fce1e6b4a048c0d397a00
#
_cell.length_a   1.000
_cell.length_b   1.000
_cell.length_c   1.000
_cell.angle_alpha   90.00
_cell.angle_beta   90.00
_cell.angle_gamma   90.00
#
_symmetry.space_group_name_H-M   'P 1'
#
loop_
_entity.id
_entity.type
_entity.pdbx_description
1 polymer ?
#
loop_
_entity_poly.entity_id
_entity_poly.type
_entity_poly.pdbx_seq_one_letter_code
_entity_poly.pdbx_strand_id
1 'polypeptide(L)'
;MVLVRTTRTVIETRHFAIRAVECTDDHPRWSAPEPAPSAHIVLVQRGHFRVEVEGRKVTAEPATGYLHLPGEELRFAHPAGGDVCTAVTLSDDELTDGELTGGELTGDELTGGVRVGFAGAGSGSGSRSAGAAARSRAVRVDARLELAHRLLLRSGGDPGFAAAEAVLDLVRLALREQPHDTPPPGRADLAERAREAVLADPLAAASLVELARLLDTSPSHLSHTFRHHVGMPVSRYRNRVRVSRALARLDQGETDLAALATGLGFSDQAHLTRVMRAELGHTPGRVRALLAS
;
A
#
# COMPACT_ATOMS: atom_id res chain seq x y z
N MET A 1 -22.25 -16.02 3.25
CA MET A 1 -20.87 -16.44 3.49
C MET A 1 -20.28 -15.40 4.42
N VAL A 2 -19.88 -15.79 5.61
CA VAL A 2 -19.38 -14.85 6.62
C VAL A 2 -17.91 -14.58 6.29
N LEU A 3 -17.55 -13.34 6.03
CA LEU A 3 -16.16 -12.89 5.92
C LEU A 3 -15.41 -13.31 7.20
N VAL A 4 -14.44 -14.19 7.09
CA VAL A 4 -13.58 -14.56 8.23
C VAL A 4 -12.44 -13.55 8.28
N ARG A 5 -12.78 -12.41 8.89
CA ARG A 5 -11.82 -11.32 9.14
C ARG A 5 -11.51 -11.29 10.63
N THR A 6 -10.27 -11.46 11.00
CA THR A 6 -9.81 -11.25 12.37
C THR A 6 -9.08 -9.90 12.47
N THR A 7 -9.38 -9.16 13.53
CA THR A 7 -8.78 -7.85 13.76
C THR A 7 -8.14 -7.82 15.13
N ARG A 8 -6.89 -7.40 15.21
CA ARG A 8 -6.14 -7.22 16.46
C ARG A 8 -5.64 -5.78 16.56
N THR A 9 -6.00 -5.11 17.65
CA THR A 9 -5.45 -3.79 17.96
C THR A 9 -3.97 -3.90 18.28
N VAL A 10 -3.15 -3.12 17.58
CA VAL A 10 -1.69 -3.02 17.80
C VAL A 10 -1.39 -1.83 18.69
N ILE A 11 -1.94 -0.66 18.34
CA ILE A 11 -1.84 0.59 19.11
C ILE A 11 -3.22 1.25 19.10
N GLU A 12 -3.61 1.82 20.21
CA GLU A 12 -4.83 2.63 20.31
C GLU A 12 -4.59 3.83 21.23
N THR A 13 -4.85 5.03 20.70
CA THR A 13 -4.76 6.31 21.39
C THR A 13 -6.03 7.10 21.14
N ARG A 14 -6.16 8.26 21.76
CA ARG A 14 -7.30 9.18 21.48
C ARG A 14 -7.27 9.76 20.04
N HIS A 15 -6.11 9.78 19.38
CA HIS A 15 -5.90 10.46 18.09
C HIS A 15 -5.86 9.50 16.91
N PHE A 16 -5.40 8.26 17.14
CA PHE A 16 -5.29 7.25 16.09
C PHE A 16 -5.37 5.83 16.66
N ALA A 17 -5.72 4.87 15.81
CA ALA A 17 -5.61 3.46 16.10
C ALA A 17 -4.91 2.73 14.96
N ILE A 18 -4.10 1.73 15.31
CA ILE A 18 -3.47 0.79 14.37
C ILE A 18 -4.03 -0.58 14.63
N ARG A 19 -4.63 -1.17 13.61
CA ARG A 19 -5.19 -2.52 13.68
C ARG A 19 -4.56 -3.41 12.63
N ALA A 20 -4.06 -4.56 13.05
CA ALA A 20 -3.70 -5.64 12.15
C ALA A 20 -4.96 -6.41 11.78
N VAL A 21 -5.18 -6.61 10.50
CA VAL A 21 -6.34 -7.30 9.94
C VAL A 21 -5.84 -8.48 9.14
N GLU A 22 -6.32 -9.68 9.48
CA GLU A 22 -6.06 -10.89 8.72
C GLU A 22 -7.38 -11.39 8.14
N CYS A 23 -7.40 -11.56 6.83
CA CYS A 23 -8.51 -12.12 6.09
C CYS A 23 -8.08 -13.48 5.55
N THR A 24 -8.88 -14.52 5.79
CA THR A 24 -8.62 -15.87 5.28
C THR A 24 -9.57 -16.26 4.15
N ASP A 25 -10.34 -15.28 3.66
CA ASP A 25 -11.31 -15.50 2.60
C ASP A 25 -10.65 -15.79 1.25
N ASP A 26 -11.32 -16.62 0.47
CA ASP A 26 -11.01 -16.96 -0.89
C ASP A 26 -12.25 -16.80 -1.76
N HIS A 27 -12.62 -15.56 -2.07
CA HIS A 27 -13.76 -15.30 -2.94
C HIS A 27 -13.40 -14.28 -4.04
N PRO A 28 -13.39 -14.71 -5.29
CA PRO A 28 -13.07 -13.80 -6.42
C PRO A 28 -14.21 -12.82 -6.75
N ARG A 29 -15.42 -13.05 -6.20
CA ARG A 29 -16.59 -12.19 -6.40
C ARG A 29 -16.57 -11.02 -5.42
N TRP A 30 -17.13 -9.90 -5.85
CA TRP A 30 -17.32 -8.74 -4.99
C TRP A 30 -18.28 -9.04 -3.83
N SER A 31 -17.93 -8.58 -2.64
CA SER A 31 -18.82 -8.60 -1.47
C SER A 31 -20.06 -7.72 -1.70
N ALA A 32 -21.06 -7.84 -0.83
CA ALA A 32 -22.07 -6.80 -0.70
C ALA A 32 -21.38 -5.46 -0.32
N PRO A 33 -21.96 -4.32 -0.74
CA PRO A 33 -21.45 -3.02 -0.32
C PRO A 33 -21.63 -2.83 1.20
N GLU A 34 -20.62 -2.22 1.83
CA GLU A 34 -20.66 -1.84 3.24
C GLU A 34 -20.17 -0.40 3.41
N PRO A 35 -20.79 0.41 4.28
CA PRO A 35 -20.32 1.76 4.54
C PRO A 35 -19.05 1.75 5.39
N ALA A 36 -18.09 2.61 5.06
CA ALA A 36 -16.88 2.80 5.85
C ALA A 36 -17.24 3.47 7.19
N PRO A 37 -16.89 2.88 8.34
CA PRO A 37 -17.24 3.45 9.65
C PRO A 37 -16.38 4.65 10.02
N SER A 38 -15.18 4.76 9.49
CA SER A 38 -14.18 5.80 9.80
C SER A 38 -13.18 5.96 8.66
N ALA A 39 -12.34 6.99 8.72
CA ALA A 39 -11.24 7.16 7.76
C ALA A 39 -10.11 6.18 8.05
N HIS A 40 -9.72 5.40 7.05
CA HIS A 40 -8.59 4.49 7.16
C HIS A 40 -7.60 4.64 6.01
N ILE A 41 -6.31 4.56 6.35
CA ILE A 41 -5.25 4.20 5.40
C ILE A 41 -4.95 2.73 5.61
N VAL A 42 -5.11 1.93 4.56
CA VAL A 42 -4.87 0.49 4.61
C VAL A 42 -3.62 0.13 3.83
N LEU A 43 -2.67 -0.51 4.50
CA LEU A 43 -1.39 -0.95 3.96
C LEU A 43 -1.31 -2.48 4.02
N VAL A 44 -1.02 -3.12 2.89
CA VAL A 44 -0.94 -4.58 2.80
C VAL A 44 0.46 -5.04 3.20
N GLN A 45 0.53 -6.03 4.10
CA GLN A 45 1.78 -6.68 4.52
C GLN A 45 2.07 -7.94 3.71
N ARG A 46 1.02 -8.71 3.40
CA ARG A 46 1.10 -9.98 2.68
C ARG A 46 -0.19 -10.25 1.90
N GLY A 47 -0.07 -10.91 0.78
CA GLY A 47 -1.21 -11.20 -0.10
C GLY A 47 -1.58 -10.00 -0.95
N HIS A 48 -2.74 -10.06 -1.55
CA HIS A 48 -3.38 -8.97 -2.27
C HIS A 48 -4.88 -9.23 -2.40
N PHE A 49 -5.65 -8.16 -2.49
CA PHE A 49 -7.08 -8.20 -2.69
C PHE A 49 -7.54 -7.01 -3.54
N ARG A 50 -8.76 -7.04 -4.00
CA ARG A 50 -9.37 -5.93 -4.72
C ARG A 50 -10.35 -5.23 -3.80
N VAL A 51 -10.31 -3.91 -3.81
CA VAL A 51 -11.27 -3.05 -3.11
C VAL A 51 -11.89 -2.08 -4.12
N GLU A 52 -13.17 -1.84 -3.98
CA GLU A 52 -13.89 -0.79 -4.70
C GLU A 52 -14.35 0.24 -3.66
N VAL A 53 -13.92 1.49 -3.83
CA VAL A 53 -14.26 2.62 -2.97
C VAL A 53 -15.02 3.62 -3.83
N GLU A 54 -16.30 3.87 -3.55
CA GLU A 54 -17.14 4.77 -4.36
C GLU A 54 -17.07 4.46 -5.87
N GLY A 55 -17.17 3.18 -6.24
CA GLY A 55 -17.09 2.71 -7.64
C GLY A 55 -15.68 2.68 -8.25
N ARG A 56 -14.64 3.06 -7.50
CA ARG A 56 -13.25 3.06 -7.95
C ARG A 56 -12.51 1.83 -7.47
N LYS A 57 -12.01 1.05 -8.40
CA LYS A 57 -11.31 -0.22 -8.11
C LYS A 57 -9.84 0.03 -7.84
N VAL A 58 -9.34 -0.57 -6.77
CA VAL A 58 -7.93 -0.59 -6.38
C VAL A 58 -7.53 -2.03 -6.11
N THR A 59 -6.41 -2.48 -6.69
CA THR A 59 -5.76 -3.71 -6.26
C THR A 59 -4.82 -3.37 -5.12
N ALA A 60 -5.24 -3.71 -3.90
CA ALA A 60 -4.47 -3.53 -2.68
C ALA A 60 -3.42 -4.64 -2.58
N GLU A 61 -2.16 -4.26 -2.41
CA GLU A 61 -0.97 -5.11 -2.39
C GLU A 61 0.17 -4.40 -1.64
N PRO A 62 1.32 -5.05 -1.35
CA PRO A 62 2.40 -4.38 -0.62
C PRO A 62 2.98 -3.12 -1.28
N ALA A 63 2.78 -2.91 -2.59
CA ALA A 63 3.19 -1.70 -3.29
C ALA A 63 2.04 -0.68 -3.46
N THR A 64 0.82 -1.04 -3.09
CA THR A 64 -0.37 -0.21 -3.28
C THR A 64 -1.37 -0.45 -2.15
N GLY A 65 -1.45 0.48 -1.22
CA GLY A 65 -2.52 0.55 -0.24
C GLY A 65 -3.74 1.27 -0.78
N TYR A 66 -4.69 1.57 0.08
CA TYR A 66 -5.83 2.42 -0.26
C TYR A 66 -6.26 3.28 0.93
N LEU A 67 -6.98 4.34 0.60
CA LEU A 67 -7.60 5.26 1.55
C LEU A 67 -9.11 5.25 1.35
N HIS A 68 -9.86 5.26 2.42
CA HIS A 68 -11.29 5.55 2.41
C HIS A 68 -11.68 6.51 3.54
N LEU A 69 -12.80 7.19 3.35
CA LEU A 69 -13.36 8.16 4.28
C LEU A 69 -14.64 7.64 4.91
N PRO A 70 -15.07 8.20 6.05
CA PRO A 70 -16.33 7.80 6.68
C PRO A 70 -17.51 7.91 5.72
N GLY A 71 -18.37 6.90 5.73
CA GLY A 71 -19.59 6.85 4.92
C GLY A 71 -19.39 6.48 3.44
N GLU A 72 -18.16 6.35 2.96
CA GLU A 72 -17.91 5.84 1.61
C GLU A 72 -18.31 4.36 1.49
N GLU A 73 -18.86 3.98 0.34
CA GLU A 73 -19.23 2.61 0.04
C GLU A 73 -18.02 1.77 -0.34
N LEU A 74 -17.81 0.64 0.34
CA LEU A 74 -16.73 -0.30 0.13
C LEU A 74 -17.25 -1.65 -0.34
N ARG A 75 -16.51 -2.29 -1.26
CA ARG A 75 -16.71 -3.70 -1.65
C ARG A 75 -15.35 -4.37 -1.78
N PHE A 76 -15.27 -5.64 -1.47
CA PHE A 76 -14.03 -6.42 -1.45
C PHE A 76 -14.15 -7.67 -2.30
N ALA A 77 -13.00 -8.11 -2.86
CA ALA A 77 -12.86 -9.40 -3.51
C ALA A 77 -11.44 -9.93 -3.24
N HIS A 78 -11.31 -11.21 -2.88
CA HIS A 78 -10.07 -11.87 -2.51
C HIS A 78 -9.75 -13.01 -3.50
N PRO A 79 -9.30 -12.70 -4.73
CA PRO A 79 -9.10 -13.71 -5.78
C PRO A 79 -7.90 -14.63 -5.55
N ALA A 80 -7.00 -14.27 -4.65
CA ALA A 80 -5.74 -14.98 -4.39
C ALA A 80 -5.69 -15.65 -3.01
N GLY A 81 -6.83 -15.78 -2.33
CA GLY A 81 -6.88 -16.26 -0.95
C GLY A 81 -6.57 -15.16 0.06
N GLY A 82 -6.16 -15.54 1.27
CA GLY A 82 -6.01 -14.66 2.40
C GLY A 82 -4.93 -13.59 2.27
N ASP A 83 -5.15 -12.50 2.98
CA ASP A 83 -4.22 -11.37 3.07
C ASP A 83 -4.03 -10.92 4.53
N VAL A 84 -2.95 -10.20 4.76
CA VAL A 84 -2.66 -9.51 6.02
C VAL A 84 -2.43 -8.04 5.70
N CYS A 85 -3.21 -7.19 6.33
CA CYS A 85 -3.07 -5.75 6.18
C CYS A 85 -3.09 -5.02 7.53
N THR A 86 -2.74 -3.75 7.49
CA THR A 86 -2.82 -2.84 8.62
C THR A 86 -3.75 -1.70 8.27
N ALA A 87 -4.75 -1.47 9.11
CA ALA A 87 -5.60 -0.30 9.03
C ALA A 87 -5.10 0.75 10.04
N VAL A 88 -4.73 1.91 9.55
CA VAL A 88 -4.42 3.10 10.35
C VAL A 88 -5.65 3.98 10.33
N THR A 89 -6.34 4.08 11.47
CA THR A 89 -7.51 4.95 11.67
C THR A 89 -7.04 6.28 12.24
N LEU A 90 -7.52 7.38 11.70
CA LEU A 90 -7.35 8.71 12.27
C LEU A 90 -8.67 9.13 12.93
N SER A 91 -8.61 9.82 14.08
CA SER A 91 -9.81 10.37 14.72
C SER A 91 -10.38 11.53 13.93
N ASP A 92 -11.69 11.75 14.03
CA ASP A 92 -12.37 12.82 13.29
C ASP A 92 -11.86 14.22 13.68
N ASP A 93 -11.36 14.41 14.91
CA ASP A 93 -10.76 15.66 15.38
C ASP A 93 -9.47 16.04 14.61
N GLU A 94 -8.77 15.05 14.06
CA GLU A 94 -7.56 15.25 13.24
C GLU A 94 -7.87 15.49 11.75
N LEU A 95 -9.12 15.25 11.34
CA LEU A 95 -9.59 15.34 9.96
C LEU A 95 -10.26 16.68 9.63
N THR A 96 -10.19 17.67 10.51
CA THR A 96 -10.81 18.99 10.29
C THR A 96 -10.08 19.80 9.23
N ASP A 97 -10.87 20.44 8.35
CA ASP A 97 -10.52 21.29 7.22
C ASP A 97 -9.17 22.03 7.32
N GLY A 98 -8.15 21.47 6.69
CA GLY A 98 -6.88 22.13 6.47
C GLY A 98 -6.24 21.64 5.18
N GLU A 99 -5.97 22.53 4.25
CA GLU A 99 -5.24 22.24 3.03
C GLU A 99 -3.86 21.64 3.35
N LEU A 100 -3.58 20.43 2.85
CA LEU A 100 -2.21 19.93 2.71
C LEU A 100 -1.54 20.72 1.56
N THR A 101 -1.30 21.99 1.77
CA THR A 101 -0.39 22.78 0.96
C THR A 101 1.03 22.46 1.43
N GLY A 102 1.90 22.06 0.48
CA GLY A 102 3.33 21.84 0.72
C GLY A 102 4.03 23.15 1.08
N GLY A 103 3.87 23.61 2.33
CA GLY A 103 4.64 24.68 2.93
C GLY A 103 5.83 24.10 3.67
N GLU A 104 7.02 24.64 3.46
CA GLU A 104 8.20 24.41 4.29
C GLU A 104 7.85 24.70 5.75
N LEU A 105 7.89 23.68 6.61
CA LEU A 105 7.77 23.85 8.05
C LEU A 105 9.11 24.35 8.58
N THR A 106 9.16 25.61 8.95
CA THR A 106 10.22 26.16 9.81
C THR A 106 10.01 25.65 11.24
N GLY A 107 11.13 25.33 11.91
CA GLY A 107 11.24 24.49 13.11
C GLY A 107 10.66 24.99 14.44
N ASP A 108 9.57 25.73 14.50
CA ASP A 108 9.05 26.29 15.77
C ASP A 108 7.56 25.99 16.06
N GLU A 109 6.92 25.05 15.33
CA GLU A 109 5.52 24.66 15.55
C GLU A 109 5.36 23.17 15.87
N LEU A 110 6.02 22.70 16.94
CA LEU A 110 5.90 21.32 17.43
C LEU A 110 4.66 21.04 18.29
N THR A 111 3.69 21.95 18.34
CA THR A 111 2.41 21.76 19.06
C THR A 111 1.18 21.80 18.14
N GLY A 112 1.37 21.89 16.83
CA GLY A 112 0.29 21.89 15.86
C GLY A 112 -0.01 20.48 15.35
N GLY A 113 -1.21 19.97 15.60
CA GLY A 113 -1.71 18.71 15.03
C GLY A 113 -1.58 18.71 13.50
N VAL A 114 -1.29 17.54 12.91
CA VAL A 114 -1.31 17.35 11.46
C VAL A 114 -2.75 17.45 11.00
N ARG A 115 -3.13 18.60 10.48
CA ARG A 115 -4.44 18.78 9.86
C ARG A 115 -4.40 18.15 8.47
N VAL A 116 -5.00 16.98 8.34
CA VAL A 116 -5.28 16.36 7.04
C VAL A 116 -6.57 16.97 6.53
N GLY A 117 -6.47 17.97 5.66
CA GLY A 117 -7.64 18.63 5.08
C GLY A 117 -8.35 17.71 4.09
N PHE A 118 -9.43 17.12 4.53
CA PHE A 118 -10.46 16.58 3.64
C PHE A 118 -11.61 17.58 3.64
N ALA A 119 -12.02 18.07 2.46
CA ALA A 119 -13.20 18.93 2.34
C ALA A 119 -14.41 18.21 2.96
N GLY A 120 -14.85 18.71 4.10
CA GLY A 120 -15.90 18.12 4.91
C GLY A 120 -17.21 18.00 4.15
N ALA A 121 -17.92 16.92 4.34
CA ALA A 121 -19.32 16.79 4.03
C ALA A 121 -20.11 17.62 5.07
N GLY A 122 -20.14 18.95 4.88
CA GLY A 122 -21.09 19.81 5.58
C GLY A 122 -22.50 19.41 5.17
N SER A 123 -23.38 19.22 6.15
CA SER A 123 -24.82 19.02 5.97
C SER A 123 -25.46 20.31 5.39
N GLY A 124 -25.27 20.51 4.10
CA GLY A 124 -25.86 21.57 3.31
C GLY A 124 -26.23 21.03 1.95
N SER A 125 -27.53 21.03 1.62
CA SER A 125 -28.06 20.74 0.30
C SER A 125 -27.57 21.82 -0.68
N GLY A 126 -26.44 21.58 -1.31
CA GLY A 126 -25.87 22.47 -2.32
C GLY A 126 -24.64 21.85 -2.93
N SER A 127 -24.73 21.52 -4.22
CA SER A 127 -23.65 21.28 -5.19
C SER A 127 -22.36 20.68 -4.59
N ARG A 128 -22.24 19.35 -4.61
CA ARG A 128 -20.99 18.64 -4.36
C ARG A 128 -19.92 19.22 -5.28
N SER A 129 -18.95 19.91 -4.73
CA SER A 129 -17.86 20.49 -5.51
C SER A 129 -17.12 19.33 -6.20
N ALA A 130 -17.06 19.38 -7.53
CA ALA A 130 -16.43 18.39 -8.40
C ALA A 130 -14.93 18.12 -8.09
N GLY A 131 -14.33 18.89 -7.20
CA GLY A 131 -12.91 18.77 -6.83
C GLY A 131 -12.57 17.63 -5.87
N ALA A 132 -13.47 17.23 -4.95
CA ALA A 132 -13.21 16.13 -4.02
C ALA A 132 -13.38 14.75 -4.69
N ALA A 133 -14.20 14.67 -5.74
CA ALA A 133 -14.48 13.45 -6.48
C ALA A 133 -13.31 12.93 -7.34
N ALA A 134 -12.26 13.72 -7.56
CA ALA A 134 -11.21 13.42 -8.53
C ALA A 134 -9.96 12.70 -7.97
N ARG A 135 -9.81 12.58 -6.64
CA ARG A 135 -8.59 12.01 -6.05
C ARG A 135 -8.60 10.49 -6.11
N SER A 136 -7.48 9.88 -6.52
CA SER A 136 -7.27 8.44 -6.46
C SER A 136 -7.42 7.95 -5.02
N ARG A 137 -8.08 6.80 -4.83
CA ARG A 137 -8.14 6.11 -3.53
C ARG A 137 -6.95 5.18 -3.31
N ALA A 138 -6.15 4.93 -4.34
CA ALA A 138 -4.92 4.16 -4.23
C ALA A 138 -3.83 4.96 -3.52
N VAL A 139 -3.18 4.34 -2.56
CA VAL A 139 -2.01 4.86 -1.85
C VAL A 139 -0.78 4.15 -2.37
N ARG A 140 0.14 4.88 -3.01
CA ARG A 140 1.40 4.29 -3.46
C ARG A 140 2.30 3.99 -2.25
N VAL A 141 2.71 2.74 -2.13
CA VAL A 141 3.62 2.28 -1.08
C VAL A 141 4.97 2.00 -1.72
N ASP A 142 5.94 2.90 -1.52
CA ASP A 142 7.32 2.62 -1.89
C ASP A 142 8.00 1.69 -0.86
N ALA A 143 9.21 1.26 -1.15
CA ALA A 143 9.90 0.32 -0.27
C ALA A 143 10.27 0.94 1.09
N ARG A 144 10.46 2.25 1.16
CA ARG A 144 10.79 2.97 2.40
C ARG A 144 9.57 3.07 3.31
N LEU A 145 8.42 3.40 2.74
CA LEU A 145 7.15 3.40 3.46
C LEU A 145 6.82 2.01 3.99
N GLU A 146 7.03 0.96 3.17
CA GLU A 146 6.83 -0.43 3.63
C GLU A 146 7.77 -0.80 4.78
N LEU A 147 9.05 -0.41 4.72
CA LEU A 147 9.99 -0.65 5.82
C LEU A 147 9.58 0.12 7.08
N ALA A 148 9.24 1.40 6.96
CA ALA A 148 8.76 2.22 8.08
C ALA A 148 7.51 1.61 8.73
N HIS A 149 6.58 1.12 7.92
CA HIS A 149 5.38 0.42 8.39
C HIS A 149 5.73 -0.86 9.18
N ARG A 150 6.65 -1.69 8.70
CA ARG A 150 7.09 -2.90 9.41
C ARG A 150 7.78 -2.58 10.73
N LEU A 151 8.62 -1.54 10.76
CA LEU A 151 9.28 -1.08 11.98
C LEU A 151 8.26 -0.56 13.01
N LEU A 152 7.27 0.19 12.57
CA LEU A 152 6.19 0.66 13.44
C LEU A 152 5.43 -0.50 14.11
N LEU A 153 5.12 -1.56 13.36
CA LEU A 153 4.42 -2.73 13.91
C LEU A 153 5.27 -3.53 14.90
N ARG A 154 6.59 -3.38 14.86
CA ARG A 154 7.55 -4.03 15.79
C ARG A 154 7.89 -3.18 16.99
N SER A 155 7.73 -1.88 16.95
CA SER A 155 8.10 -0.96 18.03
C SER A 155 7.33 -1.18 19.35
N GLY A 156 6.57 -2.26 19.44
CA GLY A 156 6.17 -2.99 20.66
C GLY A 156 5.56 -2.16 21.78
N GLY A 157 4.93 -1.05 21.42
CA GLY A 157 3.91 -0.53 22.33
C GLY A 157 4.35 0.44 23.41
N ASP A 158 5.30 1.32 23.17
CA ASP A 158 5.18 2.62 23.85
C ASP A 158 4.14 3.43 23.05
N PRO A 159 2.88 3.53 23.52
CA PRO A 159 1.85 4.33 22.86
C PRO A 159 2.13 5.85 22.97
N GLY A 160 3.28 6.21 23.52
CA GLY A 160 3.75 7.54 23.75
C GLY A 160 4.22 8.24 22.46
N PHE A 161 5.14 9.19 22.66
CA PHE A 161 5.61 10.09 21.61
C PHE A 161 6.17 9.41 20.36
N ALA A 162 7.02 8.38 20.54
CA ALA A 162 7.70 7.73 19.42
C ALA A 162 6.74 7.00 18.45
N ALA A 163 5.70 6.37 18.98
CA ALA A 163 4.69 5.71 18.15
C ALA A 163 3.84 6.74 17.40
N ALA A 164 3.47 7.86 18.03
CA ALA A 164 2.73 8.93 17.40
C ALA A 164 3.53 9.58 16.26
N GLU A 165 4.81 9.91 16.48
CA GLU A 165 5.70 10.44 15.45
C GLU A 165 5.85 9.47 14.27
N ALA A 166 6.04 8.18 14.54
CA ALA A 166 6.15 7.17 13.50
C ALA A 166 4.87 7.01 12.67
N VAL A 167 3.69 7.13 13.29
CA VAL A 167 2.40 7.13 12.56
C VAL A 167 2.26 8.37 11.71
N LEU A 168 2.58 9.55 12.25
CA LEU A 168 2.52 10.80 11.50
C LEU A 168 3.45 10.78 10.28
N ASP A 169 4.67 10.27 10.45
CA ASP A 169 5.61 10.12 9.35
C ASP A 169 5.12 9.10 8.31
N LEU A 170 4.53 8.00 8.75
CA LEU A 170 3.92 7.01 7.87
C LEU A 170 2.76 7.62 7.06
N VAL A 171 1.88 8.37 7.70
CA VAL A 171 0.76 9.07 7.05
C VAL A 171 1.28 10.12 6.07
N ARG A 172 2.27 10.93 6.46
CA ARG A 172 2.90 11.91 5.56
C ARG A 172 3.51 11.25 4.34
N LEU A 173 4.25 10.16 4.52
CA LEU A 173 4.82 9.39 3.41
C LEU A 173 3.72 8.79 2.51
N ALA A 174 2.66 8.23 3.11
CA ALA A 174 1.55 7.66 2.37
C ALA A 174 0.79 8.70 1.52
N LEU A 175 0.72 9.96 1.97
CA LEU A 175 -0.01 11.02 1.28
C LEU A 175 0.84 11.85 0.32
N ARG A 176 2.18 11.79 0.41
CA ARG A 176 3.10 12.63 -0.40
C ARG A 176 3.08 12.33 -1.89
N GLU A 177 2.89 11.08 -2.30
CA GLU A 177 3.05 10.63 -3.68
C GLU A 177 1.77 10.01 -4.25
N GLN A 178 0.63 10.70 -4.12
CA GLN A 178 -0.61 10.19 -4.70
C GLN A 178 -0.62 10.39 -6.22
N PRO A 179 -0.96 9.36 -7.00
CA PRO A 179 -1.18 9.53 -8.43
C PRO A 179 -2.40 10.44 -8.65
N HIS A 180 -2.21 11.54 -9.38
CA HIS A 180 -3.26 12.53 -9.63
C HIS A 180 -4.25 12.11 -10.71
N ASP A 181 -3.94 11.06 -11.49
CA ASP A 181 -4.76 10.65 -12.62
C ASP A 181 -5.32 9.23 -12.45
N THR A 182 -6.63 9.12 -12.52
CA THR A 182 -7.29 7.83 -12.73
C THR A 182 -7.18 7.49 -14.23
N PRO A 183 -6.50 6.40 -14.62
CA PRO A 183 -6.39 6.02 -16.02
C PRO A 183 -7.76 5.79 -16.64
N PRO A 184 -7.96 6.11 -17.94
CA PRO A 184 -9.23 5.88 -18.61
C PRO A 184 -9.60 4.40 -18.64
N PRO A 185 -10.89 4.05 -18.51
CA PRO A 185 -11.35 2.67 -18.61
C PRO A 185 -11.09 2.10 -20.01
N GLY A 186 -10.72 0.83 -20.11
CA GLY A 186 -10.61 0.11 -21.38
C GLY A 186 -9.28 -0.62 -21.63
N ARG A 187 -8.19 -0.26 -20.95
CA ARG A 187 -6.90 -0.98 -20.99
C ARG A 187 -6.40 -1.36 -19.59
N ALA A 188 -7.19 -1.04 -18.58
CA ALA A 188 -6.91 -1.38 -17.18
C ALA A 188 -6.79 -2.90 -16.98
N ASP A 189 -7.60 -3.69 -17.67
CA ASP A 189 -7.63 -5.15 -17.55
C ASP A 189 -6.26 -5.81 -17.86
N LEU A 190 -5.58 -5.39 -18.93
CA LEU A 190 -4.25 -5.93 -19.25
C LEU A 190 -3.22 -5.56 -18.18
N ALA A 191 -3.25 -4.34 -17.66
CA ALA A 191 -2.34 -3.90 -16.62
C ALA A 191 -2.59 -4.66 -15.30
N GLU A 192 -3.86 -4.87 -14.93
CA GLU A 192 -4.22 -5.65 -13.74
C GLU A 192 -3.85 -7.13 -13.88
N ARG A 193 -4.11 -7.76 -15.02
CA ARG A 193 -3.66 -9.13 -15.29
C ARG A 193 -2.14 -9.25 -15.22
N ALA A 194 -1.40 -8.25 -15.68
CA ALA A 194 0.06 -8.22 -15.57
C ALA A 194 0.51 -8.06 -14.10
N ARG A 195 -0.16 -7.24 -13.31
CA ARG A 195 0.08 -7.13 -11.86
C ARG A 195 -0.15 -8.46 -11.17
N GLU A 196 -1.31 -9.08 -11.39
CA GLU A 196 -1.67 -10.37 -10.82
C GLU A 196 -0.65 -11.45 -11.17
N ALA A 197 -0.21 -11.51 -12.43
CA ALA A 197 0.80 -12.48 -12.86
C ALA A 197 2.15 -12.29 -12.14
N VAL A 198 2.60 -11.03 -11.97
CA VAL A 198 3.84 -10.72 -11.23
C VAL A 198 3.68 -10.99 -9.74
N LEU A 199 2.51 -10.72 -9.16
CA LEU A 199 2.23 -11.00 -7.76
C LEU A 199 2.12 -12.49 -7.48
N ALA A 200 1.51 -13.26 -8.38
CA ALA A 200 1.40 -14.72 -8.24
C ALA A 200 2.80 -15.37 -8.28
N ASP A 201 3.57 -15.09 -9.31
CA ASP A 201 4.94 -15.60 -9.45
C ASP A 201 5.88 -14.62 -10.15
N PRO A 202 6.70 -13.86 -9.39
CA PRO A 202 7.69 -12.96 -9.98
C PRO A 202 8.84 -13.69 -10.69
N LEU A 203 8.96 -15.02 -10.56
CA LEU A 203 9.92 -15.82 -11.30
C LEU A 203 9.38 -16.23 -12.67
N ALA A 204 8.10 -16.63 -12.76
CA ALA A 204 7.45 -16.95 -14.04
C ALA A 204 7.39 -15.74 -14.99
N ALA A 205 7.34 -14.51 -14.44
CA ALA A 205 7.49 -13.27 -15.17
C ALA A 205 8.96 -12.84 -15.31
N ALA A 206 9.87 -13.77 -15.66
CA ALA A 206 11.32 -13.53 -15.63
C ALA A 206 11.76 -12.43 -16.62
N SER A 207 11.06 -12.29 -17.74
CA SER A 207 11.29 -11.22 -18.72
C SER A 207 9.98 -10.57 -19.17
N LEU A 208 10.07 -9.36 -19.75
CA LEU A 208 8.92 -8.69 -20.36
C LEU A 208 8.32 -9.54 -21.50
N VAL A 209 9.16 -10.27 -22.24
CA VAL A 209 8.74 -11.12 -23.35
C VAL A 209 7.92 -12.32 -22.85
N GLU A 210 8.37 -12.96 -21.79
CA GLU A 210 7.66 -14.09 -21.17
C GLU A 210 6.33 -13.66 -20.57
N LEU A 211 6.31 -12.53 -19.86
CA LEU A 211 5.07 -11.97 -19.33
C LEU A 211 4.09 -11.59 -20.44
N ALA A 212 4.57 -10.99 -21.52
CA ALA A 212 3.73 -10.64 -22.67
C ALA A 212 3.15 -11.89 -23.34
N ARG A 213 3.94 -12.96 -23.48
CA ARG A 213 3.48 -14.26 -24.01
C ARG A 213 2.41 -14.87 -23.09
N LEU A 214 2.61 -14.84 -21.78
CA LEU A 214 1.64 -15.36 -20.80
C LEU A 214 0.30 -14.63 -20.91
N LEU A 215 0.32 -13.34 -21.26
CA LEU A 215 -0.87 -12.48 -21.35
C LEU A 215 -1.45 -12.37 -22.76
N ASP A 216 -0.90 -13.12 -23.71
CA ASP A 216 -1.29 -13.10 -25.13
C ASP A 216 -1.27 -11.67 -25.73
N THR A 217 -0.12 -10.99 -25.55
CA THR A 217 0.07 -9.62 -26.04
C THR A 217 1.50 -9.38 -26.51
N SER A 218 1.75 -8.26 -27.20
CA SER A 218 3.11 -7.88 -27.56
C SER A 218 3.85 -7.20 -26.38
N PRO A 219 5.19 -7.39 -26.26
CA PRO A 219 5.99 -6.72 -25.21
C PRO A 219 5.87 -5.20 -25.22
N SER A 220 5.79 -4.59 -26.41
CA SER A 220 5.64 -3.14 -26.57
C SER A 220 4.28 -2.66 -26.04
N HIS A 221 3.20 -3.36 -26.42
CA HIS A 221 1.85 -3.02 -25.96
C HIS A 221 1.71 -3.17 -24.45
N LEU A 222 2.23 -4.30 -23.89
CA LEU A 222 2.26 -4.52 -22.46
C LEU A 222 3.03 -3.42 -21.72
N SER A 223 4.24 -3.10 -22.17
CA SER A 223 5.10 -2.08 -21.52
C SER A 223 4.42 -0.71 -21.50
N HIS A 224 3.84 -0.29 -22.63
CA HIS A 224 3.15 0.98 -22.75
C HIS A 224 1.89 1.03 -21.85
N THR A 225 1.04 0.02 -21.95
CA THR A 225 -0.21 -0.07 -21.19
C THR A 225 0.08 -0.12 -19.67
N PHE A 226 1.02 -0.97 -19.26
CA PHE A 226 1.37 -1.10 -17.86
C PHE A 226 1.92 0.21 -17.28
N ARG A 227 2.87 0.86 -17.98
CA ARG A 227 3.42 2.13 -17.53
C ARG A 227 2.36 3.23 -17.44
N HIS A 228 1.41 3.25 -18.37
CA HIS A 228 0.33 4.23 -18.37
C HIS A 228 -0.63 4.03 -17.18
N HIS A 229 -0.98 2.78 -16.85
CA HIS A 229 -1.95 2.48 -15.80
C HIS A 229 -1.34 2.36 -14.39
N VAL A 230 -0.10 1.81 -14.29
CA VAL A 230 0.57 1.60 -12.98
C VAL A 230 1.51 2.76 -12.62
N GLY A 231 1.82 3.62 -13.60
CA GLY A 231 2.71 4.77 -13.40
C GLY A 231 4.19 4.43 -13.33
N MET A 232 4.57 3.15 -13.54
CA MET A 232 5.96 2.70 -13.55
C MET A 232 6.18 1.56 -14.55
N PRO A 233 7.45 1.34 -15.03
CA PRO A 233 7.77 0.18 -15.88
C PRO A 233 7.53 -1.15 -15.16
N VAL A 234 7.14 -2.20 -15.92
CA VAL A 234 6.97 -3.58 -15.42
C VAL A 234 8.20 -4.07 -14.65
N SER A 235 9.41 -3.78 -15.16
CA SER A 235 10.67 -4.20 -14.53
C SER A 235 10.84 -3.59 -13.13
N ARG A 236 10.51 -2.32 -12.96
CA ARG A 236 10.56 -1.65 -11.66
C ARG A 236 9.51 -2.22 -10.71
N TYR A 237 8.28 -2.40 -11.19
CA TYR A 237 7.21 -3.02 -10.41
C TYR A 237 7.60 -4.43 -9.93
N ARG A 238 8.14 -5.28 -10.82
CA ARG A 238 8.64 -6.61 -10.47
C ARG A 238 9.73 -6.55 -9.39
N ASN A 239 10.69 -5.63 -9.52
CA ASN A 239 11.72 -5.45 -8.49
C ASN A 239 11.11 -5.00 -7.17
N ARG A 240 10.10 -4.12 -7.19
CA ARG A 240 9.37 -3.69 -6.00
C ARG A 240 8.70 -4.86 -5.28
N VAL A 241 8.03 -5.76 -6.04
CA VAL A 241 7.41 -7.00 -5.49
C VAL A 241 8.48 -7.91 -4.89
N ARG A 242 9.63 -8.10 -5.55
CA ARG A 242 10.74 -8.89 -5.02
C ARG A 242 11.35 -8.31 -3.75
N VAL A 243 11.51 -6.99 -3.68
CA VAL A 243 11.99 -6.30 -2.47
C VAL A 243 10.98 -6.44 -1.32
N SER A 244 9.69 -6.32 -1.59
CA SER A 244 8.64 -6.57 -0.59
C SER A 244 8.70 -8.00 -0.03
N ARG A 245 8.88 -8.99 -0.90
CA ARG A 245 9.07 -10.39 -0.46
C ARG A 245 10.37 -10.59 0.34
N ALA A 246 11.45 -9.88 -0.05
CA ALA A 246 12.69 -9.91 0.71
C ALA A 246 12.49 -9.31 2.11
N LEU A 247 11.79 -8.18 2.22
CA LEU A 247 11.45 -7.57 3.51
C LEU A 247 10.64 -8.53 4.38
N ALA A 248 9.63 -9.20 3.81
CA ALA A 248 8.82 -10.17 4.54
C ALA A 248 9.65 -11.37 5.05
N ARG A 249 10.59 -11.88 4.25
CA ARG A 249 11.47 -12.98 4.63
C ARG A 249 12.48 -12.56 5.71
N LEU A 250 13.10 -11.38 5.56
CA LEU A 250 14.01 -10.83 6.58
C LEU A 250 13.30 -10.55 7.90
N ASP A 251 12.06 -10.08 7.84
CA ASP A 251 11.18 -9.86 9.00
C ASP A 251 10.84 -11.16 9.75
N GLN A 252 10.76 -12.27 9.01
CA GLN A 252 10.57 -13.63 9.55
C GLN A 252 11.87 -14.28 10.06
N GLY A 253 13.00 -13.57 10.00
CA GLY A 253 14.27 -14.06 10.52
C GLY A 253 15.17 -14.75 9.48
N GLU A 254 14.93 -14.58 8.19
CA GLU A 254 15.82 -15.13 7.15
C GLU A 254 17.26 -14.62 7.29
N THR A 255 18.21 -15.52 7.34
CA THR A 255 19.64 -15.22 7.53
C THR A 255 20.49 -15.51 6.28
N ASP A 256 20.08 -16.45 5.45
CA ASP A 256 20.80 -16.81 4.23
C ASP A 256 20.43 -15.87 3.08
N LEU A 257 21.25 -14.82 2.92
CA LEU A 257 21.01 -13.79 1.89
C LEU A 257 21.28 -14.31 0.47
N ALA A 258 22.08 -15.36 0.30
CA ALA A 258 22.34 -15.96 -1.01
C ALA A 258 21.13 -16.78 -1.46
N ALA A 259 20.61 -17.64 -0.59
CA ALA A 259 19.38 -18.40 -0.83
C ALA A 259 18.18 -17.46 -1.02
N LEU A 260 18.08 -16.40 -0.23
CA LEU A 260 17.05 -15.36 -0.37
C LEU A 260 17.10 -14.73 -1.76
N ALA A 261 18.29 -14.32 -2.23
CA ALA A 261 18.47 -13.71 -3.53
C ALA A 261 18.02 -14.65 -4.65
N THR A 262 18.50 -15.86 -4.66
CA THR A 262 18.17 -16.88 -5.68
C THR A 262 16.69 -17.22 -5.65
N GLY A 263 16.12 -17.45 -4.47
CA GLY A 263 14.70 -17.78 -4.28
C GLY A 263 13.74 -16.66 -4.71
N LEU A 264 14.21 -15.41 -4.78
CA LEU A 264 13.44 -14.27 -5.26
C LEU A 264 13.76 -13.88 -6.72
N GLY A 265 14.61 -14.65 -7.40
CA GLY A 265 14.97 -14.44 -8.81
C GLY A 265 15.94 -13.29 -9.05
N PHE A 266 16.75 -12.93 -8.06
CA PHE A 266 17.95 -12.13 -8.29
C PHE A 266 19.07 -13.06 -8.78
N SER A 267 19.99 -12.54 -9.62
CA SER A 267 21.10 -13.35 -10.14
C SER A 267 22.03 -13.83 -9.02
N ASP A 268 22.21 -13.03 -8.00
CA ASP A 268 23.10 -13.27 -6.86
C ASP A 268 22.80 -12.33 -5.69
N GLN A 269 23.45 -12.55 -4.55
CA GLN A 269 23.35 -11.70 -3.37
C GLN A 269 23.75 -10.24 -3.63
N ALA A 270 24.73 -10.01 -4.51
CA ALA A 270 25.20 -8.65 -4.83
C ALA A 270 24.11 -7.88 -5.61
N HIS A 271 23.40 -8.55 -6.51
CA HIS A 271 22.25 -7.98 -7.21
C HIS A 271 21.11 -7.62 -6.24
N LEU A 272 20.72 -8.53 -5.35
CA LEU A 272 19.75 -8.25 -4.26
C LEU A 272 20.19 -7.01 -3.46
N THR A 273 21.46 -6.94 -3.06
CA THR A 273 22.01 -5.84 -2.26
C THR A 273 21.93 -4.51 -3.02
N ARG A 274 22.27 -4.49 -4.32
CA ARG A 274 22.19 -3.27 -5.16
C ARG A 274 20.75 -2.78 -5.28
N VAL A 275 19.81 -3.69 -5.55
CA VAL A 275 18.39 -3.35 -5.70
C VAL A 275 17.81 -2.86 -4.38
N MET A 276 18.06 -3.53 -3.26
CA MET A 276 17.59 -3.09 -1.95
C MET A 276 18.18 -1.74 -1.55
N ARG A 277 19.45 -1.49 -1.83
CA ARG A 277 20.04 -0.15 -1.60
C ARG A 277 19.38 0.94 -2.44
N ALA A 278 19.07 0.65 -3.69
CA ALA A 278 18.40 1.62 -4.56
C ALA A 278 16.96 1.95 -4.10
N GLU A 279 16.21 0.93 -3.68
CA GLU A 279 14.80 1.10 -3.28
C GLU A 279 14.63 1.56 -1.81
N LEU A 280 15.46 1.06 -0.88
CA LEU A 280 15.33 1.27 0.57
C LEU A 280 16.35 2.25 1.15
N GLY A 281 17.47 2.47 0.45
CA GLY A 281 18.64 3.15 1.03
C GLY A 281 19.49 2.25 1.93
N HIS A 282 19.12 0.99 2.16
CA HIS A 282 19.76 0.07 3.09
C HIS A 282 20.15 -1.27 2.45
N THR A 283 21.21 -1.91 2.98
CA THR A 283 21.56 -3.27 2.61
C THR A 283 20.66 -4.30 3.28
N PRO A 284 20.49 -5.53 2.74
CA PRO A 284 19.73 -6.60 3.39
C PRO A 284 20.16 -6.88 4.84
N GLY A 285 21.47 -6.87 5.11
CA GLY A 285 22.00 -7.07 6.48
C GLY A 285 21.60 -5.93 7.43
N ARG A 286 21.59 -4.67 6.95
CA ARG A 286 21.15 -3.53 7.77
C ARG A 286 19.64 -3.59 8.01
N VAL A 287 18.86 -3.92 6.99
CA VAL A 287 17.40 -4.11 7.14
C VAL A 287 17.09 -5.19 8.17
N ARG A 288 17.78 -6.35 8.08
CA ARG A 288 17.63 -7.41 9.07
C ARG A 288 17.95 -6.94 10.49
N ALA A 289 19.02 -6.18 10.68
CA ALA A 289 19.37 -5.63 11.99
C ALA A 289 18.31 -4.65 12.51
N LEU A 290 17.73 -3.81 11.65
CA LEU A 290 16.64 -2.92 12.03
C LEU A 290 15.35 -3.67 12.40
N LEU A 291 15.06 -4.77 11.70
CA LEU A 291 13.88 -5.59 11.97
C LEU A 291 14.07 -6.53 13.18
N ALA A 292 15.30 -6.75 13.66
CA ALA A 292 15.59 -7.57 14.83
C ALA A 292 15.63 -6.77 16.15
N SER A 293 15.72 -5.44 16.07
CA SER A 293 15.68 -4.51 17.22
C SER A 293 14.24 -4.25 17.65
#